data_8613a36e2bfb3a6f0959e116d1e2d708
#
_entry.id   8613a36e2bfb3a6f0959e116d1e2d708
#
_cell.length_a   1.000
_cell.length_b   1.000
_cell.length_c   1.000
_cell.angle_alpha   90.00
_cell.angle_beta   90.00
_cell.angle_gamma   90.00
#
_symmetry.space_group_name_H-M   'P 1'
#
loop_
_entity.id
_entity.type
_entity.pdbx_description
1 polymer ?
#
loop_
_entity_poly.entity_id
_entity_poly.type
_entity_poly.pdbx_seq_one_letter_code
_entity_poly.pdbx_strand_id
1 'polypeptide(L)'
;FTKAPSSKVVHSGTFKGSIEKIPYLKALGITAVDIMPCQEFEELMPLNPAYDNLNYINYRISEKTDKTAAVQSRRLNYWGYTDTLHFAPKSSFCMKKNRNPSVEFKEMVKSFHAAGIEVITEFYFKDGVNYSYIRDVLIYWAYEYGLDGFHLVGNINAEELAKEPALSGVKLIYSNWDNRGRNYYNISGNDSKKTASFNDSFQNDMRRFLKGDEGLINKLIYHTKNNPAHTAQLNYIADIKGFSLMDLLSYDIKHNEANLEDNKDGNDDNYSWNCGVEGNTAKKAVNKLRLKQLKNASLLVFLSQGTPVIAQGDELGQSKSGNNNTYCQDNKLSW
;
A
#
# COMPACT_ATOMS: atom_id res chain seq x y z
N PHE A 1 7.47 0.92 8.17
CA PHE A 1 8.69 0.14 7.90
C PHE A 1 9.88 0.68 8.70
N THR A 2 10.37 1.90 8.41
CA THR A 2 11.52 2.45 9.14
C THR A 2 11.17 3.00 10.53
N LYS A 3 9.90 3.29 10.81
CA LYS A 3 9.42 3.79 12.11
C LYS A 3 9.25 2.68 13.16
N ALA A 4 9.23 1.40 12.75
CA ALA A 4 9.14 0.31 13.71
C ALA A 4 10.30 0.37 14.73
N PRO A 5 10.04 0.31 16.03
CA PRO A 5 11.11 0.36 17.05
C PRO A 5 12.16 -0.76 16.86
N SER A 6 11.73 -1.91 16.37
CA SER A 6 12.60 -3.05 16.04
C SER A 6 13.49 -2.83 14.82
N SER A 7 13.19 -1.83 13.98
CA SER A 7 13.94 -1.56 12.74
C SER A 7 15.38 -1.12 12.97
N LYS A 8 15.66 -0.50 14.11
CA LYS A 8 16.98 0.06 14.51
C LYS A 8 17.52 1.08 13.49
N VAL A 9 16.63 1.73 12.73
CA VAL A 9 16.99 2.74 11.73
C VAL A 9 17.26 4.08 12.44
N VAL A 10 18.38 4.71 12.10
CA VAL A 10 18.79 6.00 12.69
C VAL A 10 17.90 7.14 12.18
N HIS A 11 17.62 7.13 10.85
CA HIS A 11 16.81 8.16 10.18
C HIS A 11 15.38 7.69 9.95
N SER A 12 14.71 7.28 11.04
CA SER A 12 13.36 6.71 11.00
C SER A 12 12.36 7.65 10.31
N GLY A 13 11.49 7.10 9.45
CA GLY A 13 10.42 7.83 8.75
C GLY A 13 10.90 8.72 7.61
N THR A 14 12.12 8.54 7.11
CA THR A 14 12.67 9.35 6.02
C THR A 14 13.13 8.52 4.81
N PHE A 15 13.33 9.18 3.66
CA PHE A 15 13.96 8.57 2.49
C PHE A 15 15.34 8.00 2.83
N LYS A 16 16.13 8.73 3.62
CA LYS A 16 17.44 8.26 4.10
C LYS A 16 17.31 7.01 4.95
N GLY A 17 16.32 6.92 5.81
CA GLY A 17 16.08 5.75 6.65
C GLY A 17 15.72 4.49 5.86
N SER A 18 15.09 4.64 4.69
CA SER A 18 14.79 3.50 3.83
C SER A 18 16.06 2.87 3.25
N ILE A 19 17.09 3.67 2.96
CA ILE A 19 18.41 3.20 2.50
C ILE A 19 19.05 2.27 3.54
N GLU A 20 18.90 2.57 4.83
CA GLU A 20 19.44 1.74 5.92
C GLU A 20 18.83 0.33 5.96
N LYS A 21 17.67 0.14 5.32
CA LYS A 21 16.96 -1.16 5.25
C LYS A 21 17.31 -1.99 4.01
N ILE A 22 18.09 -1.48 3.08
CA ILE A 22 18.50 -2.21 1.87
C ILE A 22 19.14 -3.58 2.19
N PRO A 23 20.07 -3.71 3.16
CA PRO A 23 20.64 -5.01 3.48
C PRO A 23 19.60 -6.03 3.96
N TYR A 24 18.60 -5.59 4.72
CA TYR A 24 17.50 -6.41 5.17
C TYR A 24 16.62 -6.89 3.99
N LEU A 25 16.24 -5.98 3.11
CA LEU A 25 15.44 -6.31 1.93
C LEU A 25 16.16 -7.29 1.00
N LYS A 26 17.48 -7.12 0.80
CA LYS A 26 18.30 -8.07 0.05
C LYS A 26 18.35 -9.45 0.70
N ALA A 27 18.53 -9.51 2.01
CA ALA A 27 18.54 -10.77 2.75
C ALA A 27 17.18 -11.50 2.67
N LEU A 28 16.09 -10.74 2.56
CA LEU A 28 14.74 -11.27 2.35
C LEU A 28 14.49 -11.69 0.89
N GLY A 29 15.37 -11.33 -0.06
CA GLY A 29 15.24 -11.67 -1.47
C GLY A 29 14.33 -10.71 -2.26
N ILE A 30 14.08 -9.52 -1.74
CA ILE A 30 13.26 -8.50 -2.43
C ILE A 30 14.02 -7.95 -3.64
N THR A 31 13.35 -7.93 -4.78
CA THR A 31 13.87 -7.42 -6.06
C THR A 31 13.25 -6.09 -6.49
N ALA A 32 12.09 -5.74 -5.94
CA ALA A 32 11.43 -4.47 -6.16
C ALA A 32 10.70 -4.03 -4.88
N VAL A 33 10.65 -2.73 -4.65
CA VAL A 33 9.81 -2.12 -3.60
C VAL A 33 8.72 -1.28 -4.24
N ASP A 34 7.48 -1.47 -3.78
CA ASP A 34 6.34 -0.61 -4.11
C ASP A 34 6.10 0.31 -2.90
N ILE A 35 6.42 1.58 -3.07
CA ILE A 35 6.38 2.58 -2.01
C ILE A 35 5.05 3.32 -2.12
N MET A 36 4.32 3.38 -1.01
CA MET A 36 3.12 4.19 -0.88
C MET A 36 3.35 5.63 -1.34
N PRO A 37 2.28 6.42 -1.59
CA PRO A 37 2.42 7.78 -2.08
C PRO A 37 3.48 8.58 -1.33
N CYS A 38 4.48 9.02 -2.06
CA CYS A 38 5.62 9.78 -1.54
C CYS A 38 5.74 11.18 -2.18
N GLN A 39 4.71 11.60 -2.91
CA GLN A 39 4.52 12.95 -3.38
C GLN A 39 4.05 13.86 -2.24
N GLU A 40 4.13 15.17 -2.39
CA GLU A 40 3.68 16.13 -1.38
C GLU A 40 2.14 16.15 -1.31
N PHE A 41 1.57 15.52 -0.31
CA PHE A 41 0.13 15.40 -0.08
C PHE A 41 -0.31 16.07 1.23
N GLU A 42 -1.61 16.40 1.34
CA GLU A 42 -2.20 16.94 2.57
C GLU A 42 -2.26 15.85 3.65
N GLU A 43 -1.55 16.06 4.75
CA GLU A 43 -1.47 15.09 5.86
C GLU A 43 -2.60 15.26 6.89
N LEU A 44 -3.21 16.43 6.96
CA LEU A 44 -4.18 16.75 8.00
C LEU A 44 -5.60 16.64 7.44
N MET A 45 -6.34 15.67 7.90
CA MET A 45 -7.74 15.48 7.53
C MET A 45 -8.67 15.95 8.63
N PRO A 46 -9.84 16.53 8.30
CA PRO A 46 -10.86 16.87 9.29
C PRO A 46 -11.44 15.60 9.91
N LEU A 47 -11.78 15.66 11.20
CA LEU A 47 -12.45 14.56 11.90
C LEU A 47 -13.88 14.33 11.39
N ASN A 48 -14.52 15.36 10.83
CA ASN A 48 -15.87 15.28 10.26
C ASN A 48 -15.99 16.18 9.05
N PRO A 49 -16.14 15.63 7.82
CA PRO A 49 -16.26 16.43 6.59
C PRO A 49 -17.42 17.43 6.58
N ALA A 50 -18.49 17.18 7.35
CA ALA A 50 -19.64 18.09 7.45
C ALA A 50 -19.30 19.42 8.14
N TYR A 51 -18.20 19.48 8.91
CA TYR A 51 -17.75 20.70 9.59
C TYR A 51 -16.68 21.49 8.79
N ASP A 52 -16.19 20.96 7.69
CA ASP A 52 -15.04 21.52 6.99
C ASP A 52 -15.33 22.87 6.34
N ASN A 53 -16.53 23.07 5.81
CA ASN A 53 -16.90 24.34 5.15
C ASN A 53 -17.05 25.53 6.11
N LEU A 54 -17.30 25.27 7.38
CA LEU A 54 -17.44 26.32 8.40
C LEU A 54 -16.13 26.64 9.11
N ASN A 55 -15.26 25.64 9.30
CA ASN A 55 -14.02 25.80 10.04
C ASN A 55 -12.87 26.36 9.20
N TYR A 56 -12.87 26.18 7.88
CA TYR A 56 -11.84 26.75 7.01
C TYR A 56 -11.92 28.27 6.96
N ILE A 57 -13.12 28.84 7.01
CA ILE A 57 -13.36 30.29 7.10
C ILE A 57 -12.97 30.80 8.49
N ASN A 58 -13.31 30.09 9.55
CA ASN A 58 -12.99 30.49 10.94
C ASN A 58 -11.48 30.33 11.26
N TYR A 59 -10.75 29.41 10.64
CA TYR A 59 -9.29 29.27 10.81
C TYR A 59 -8.53 30.52 10.30
N ARG A 60 -8.94 31.12 9.20
CA ARG A 60 -8.35 32.40 8.71
C ARG A 60 -8.68 33.62 9.60
N ILE A 61 -9.78 33.53 10.35
CA ILE A 61 -10.22 34.66 11.22
C ILE A 61 -9.62 34.54 12.63
N SER A 62 -9.26 33.33 13.09
CA SER A 62 -8.81 33.06 14.46
C SER A 62 -7.30 32.89 14.62
N GLU A 63 -6.46 33.50 13.77
CA GLU A 63 -4.98 33.44 13.91
C GLU A 63 -4.44 33.92 15.29
N LYS A 64 -5.31 34.30 16.21
CA LYS A 64 -4.91 34.84 17.53
C LYS A 64 -5.33 34.03 18.76
N THR A 65 -6.14 32.96 18.65
CA THR A 65 -6.57 32.21 19.84
C THR A 65 -6.59 30.71 19.59
N ASP A 66 -5.74 30.04 20.33
CA ASP A 66 -5.74 28.62 20.65
C ASP A 66 -5.38 27.63 19.51
N LYS A 67 -4.07 27.55 19.22
CA LYS A 67 -3.47 26.52 18.34
C LYS A 67 -3.73 25.07 18.81
N THR A 68 -4.05 24.86 20.07
CA THR A 68 -4.28 23.54 20.67
C THR A 68 -5.65 22.97 20.33
N ALA A 69 -6.69 23.78 20.29
CA ALA A 69 -8.05 23.33 19.99
C ALA A 69 -8.23 22.94 18.50
N ALA A 70 -7.58 23.68 17.58
CA ALA A 70 -7.63 23.39 16.14
C ALA A 70 -6.89 22.09 15.76
N VAL A 71 -5.86 21.72 16.50
CA VAL A 71 -5.09 20.47 16.29
C VAL A 71 -5.88 19.25 16.77
N GLN A 72 -6.74 19.40 17.78
CA GLN A 72 -7.57 18.29 18.30
C GLN A 72 -8.73 17.89 17.36
N SER A 73 -9.09 18.72 16.38
CA SER A 73 -10.15 18.43 15.39
C SER A 73 -9.65 17.80 14.09
N ARG A 74 -8.35 17.54 13.97
CA ARG A 74 -7.76 16.95 12.76
C ARG A 74 -7.04 15.67 13.09
N ARG A 75 -7.09 14.72 12.17
CA ARG A 75 -6.31 13.47 12.23
C ARG A 75 -5.29 13.42 11.11
N LEU A 76 -4.20 12.74 11.38
CA LEU A 76 -3.14 12.55 10.42
C LEU A 76 -3.55 11.47 9.40
N ASN A 77 -3.42 11.77 8.10
CA ASN A 77 -3.42 10.77 7.04
C ASN A 77 -1.99 10.64 6.51
N TYR A 78 -1.36 9.50 6.75
CA TYR A 78 0.00 9.26 6.29
C TYR A 78 0.07 8.32 5.07
N TRP A 79 -1.07 7.82 4.56
CA TRP A 79 -1.09 6.99 3.35
C TRP A 79 -1.01 7.82 2.06
N GLY A 80 -1.45 9.08 2.07
CA GLY A 80 -1.29 9.98 0.93
C GLY A 80 -2.33 9.83 -0.17
N TYR A 81 -3.43 9.11 0.05
CA TYR A 81 -4.53 9.02 -0.92
C TYR A 81 -5.50 10.20 -0.75
N THR A 82 -4.99 11.38 -1.05
CA THR A 82 -5.68 12.67 -0.88
C THR A 82 -5.16 13.68 -1.89
N ASP A 83 -5.51 14.96 -1.74
CA ASP A 83 -5.01 16.02 -2.59
C ASP A 83 -3.49 16.10 -2.52
N THR A 84 -2.86 16.13 -3.70
CA THR A 84 -1.42 15.92 -3.85
C THR A 84 -0.82 16.91 -4.84
N LEU A 85 0.34 17.46 -4.49
CA LEU A 85 1.21 18.19 -5.42
C LEU A 85 2.13 17.17 -6.11
N HIS A 86 1.65 16.61 -7.20
CA HIS A 86 2.25 15.43 -7.83
C HIS A 86 3.68 15.60 -8.35
N PHE A 87 4.18 16.82 -8.56
CA PHE A 87 5.55 17.06 -9.06
C PHE A 87 6.60 17.21 -7.95
N ALA A 88 6.23 17.10 -6.68
CA ALA A 88 7.15 17.28 -5.57
C ALA A 88 7.19 16.05 -4.66
N PRO A 89 8.37 15.54 -4.26
CA PRO A 89 8.48 14.54 -3.20
C PRO A 89 8.07 15.10 -1.85
N LYS A 90 7.55 14.24 -0.99
CA LYS A 90 7.04 14.57 0.34
C LYS A 90 8.12 15.20 1.22
N SER A 91 7.91 16.45 1.60
CA SER A 91 8.87 17.22 2.39
C SER A 91 9.08 16.69 3.80
N SER A 92 8.02 16.14 4.42
CA SER A 92 8.09 15.54 5.76
C SER A 92 8.88 14.22 5.81
N PHE A 93 9.10 13.59 4.65
CA PHE A 93 9.95 12.38 4.55
C PHE A 93 11.43 12.70 4.32
N CYS A 94 11.81 13.97 4.32
CA CYS A 94 13.20 14.41 4.27
C CYS A 94 13.82 14.46 5.66
N MET A 95 15.09 14.11 5.79
CA MET A 95 15.81 13.98 7.06
C MET A 95 15.88 15.28 7.87
N LYS A 96 15.93 16.45 7.21
CA LYS A 96 16.01 17.78 7.86
C LYS A 96 15.13 18.77 7.11
N LYS A 97 14.50 19.68 7.86
CA LYS A 97 13.66 20.76 7.32
C LYS A 97 14.28 21.61 6.21
N ASN A 98 15.62 21.72 6.17
CA ASN A 98 16.36 22.56 5.21
C ASN A 98 17.01 21.75 4.09
N ARG A 99 16.79 20.44 3.99
CA ARG A 99 17.27 19.63 2.85
C ARG A 99 16.23 19.64 1.74
N ASN A 100 16.73 19.52 0.51
CA ASN A 100 15.91 19.40 -0.66
C ASN A 100 15.35 17.95 -0.75
N PRO A 101 14.03 17.73 -0.62
CA PRO A 101 13.41 16.42 -0.68
C PRO A 101 13.72 15.68 -1.98
N SER A 102 13.83 16.41 -3.10
CA SER A 102 14.17 15.83 -4.40
C SER A 102 15.56 15.22 -4.43
N VAL A 103 16.53 15.85 -3.78
CA VAL A 103 17.91 15.31 -3.68
C VAL A 103 17.91 14.03 -2.85
N GLU A 104 17.25 14.04 -1.68
CA GLU A 104 17.22 12.87 -0.79
C GLU A 104 16.45 11.70 -1.42
N PHE A 105 15.36 11.99 -2.15
CA PHE A 105 14.63 10.98 -2.89
C PHE A 105 15.48 10.36 -4.01
N LYS A 106 16.22 11.17 -4.78
CA LYS A 106 17.18 10.68 -5.80
C LYS A 106 18.28 9.80 -5.20
N GLU A 107 18.82 10.20 -4.05
CA GLU A 107 19.82 9.40 -3.31
C GLU A 107 19.22 8.04 -2.89
N MET A 108 17.98 8.02 -2.46
CA MET A 108 17.26 6.79 -2.12
C MET A 108 17.16 5.88 -3.34
N VAL A 109 16.56 6.35 -4.44
CA VAL A 109 16.40 5.55 -5.68
C VAL A 109 17.76 5.01 -6.16
N LYS A 110 18.77 5.86 -6.24
CA LYS A 110 20.13 5.45 -6.64
C LYS A 110 20.70 4.35 -5.73
N SER A 111 20.45 4.44 -4.44
CA SER A 111 20.95 3.44 -3.46
C SER A 111 20.24 2.09 -3.61
N PHE A 112 18.94 2.10 -3.89
CA PHE A 112 18.18 0.88 -4.19
C PHE A 112 18.66 0.24 -5.49
N HIS A 113 18.85 1.01 -6.56
CA HIS A 113 19.41 0.54 -7.84
C HIS A 113 20.80 -0.06 -7.68
N ALA A 114 21.69 0.60 -6.92
CA ALA A 114 23.03 0.06 -6.63
C ALA A 114 22.97 -1.29 -5.89
N ALA A 115 21.88 -1.57 -5.20
CA ALA A 115 21.63 -2.85 -4.55
C ALA A 115 20.91 -3.88 -5.43
N GLY A 116 20.53 -3.51 -6.67
CA GLY A 116 19.76 -4.35 -7.58
C GLY A 116 18.28 -4.46 -7.20
N ILE A 117 17.73 -3.43 -6.55
CA ILE A 117 16.31 -3.37 -6.15
C ILE A 117 15.63 -2.26 -6.94
N GLU A 118 14.57 -2.59 -7.65
CA GLU A 118 13.75 -1.63 -8.38
C GLU A 118 12.89 -0.80 -7.42
N VAL A 119 12.60 0.45 -7.81
CA VAL A 119 11.76 1.37 -7.05
C VAL A 119 10.52 1.73 -7.85
N ILE A 120 9.38 1.29 -7.33
CA ILE A 120 8.03 1.60 -7.82
C ILE A 120 7.38 2.49 -6.77
N THR A 121 6.57 3.46 -7.19
CA THR A 121 5.82 4.30 -6.26
C THR A 121 4.35 4.37 -6.61
N GLU A 122 3.51 4.43 -5.58
CA GLU A 122 2.08 4.63 -5.77
C GLU A 122 1.78 6.10 -6.10
N PHE A 123 0.86 6.29 -7.06
CA PHE A 123 0.30 7.58 -7.44
C PHE A 123 -1.21 7.51 -7.36
N TYR A 124 -1.78 8.34 -6.51
CA TYR A 124 -3.22 8.52 -6.42
C TYR A 124 -3.66 9.73 -7.22
N PHE A 125 -4.60 9.52 -8.14
CA PHE A 125 -5.24 10.58 -8.89
C PHE A 125 -6.75 10.56 -8.62
N LYS A 126 -7.29 11.71 -8.23
CA LYS A 126 -8.74 11.88 -8.07
C LYS A 126 -9.47 11.69 -9.40
N ASP A 127 -10.74 11.35 -9.32
CA ASP A 127 -11.61 11.30 -10.49
C ASP A 127 -11.65 12.67 -11.21
N GLY A 128 -11.61 12.61 -12.54
CA GLY A 128 -11.66 13.81 -13.39
C GLY A 128 -10.34 14.53 -13.63
N VAL A 129 -9.22 14.00 -13.10
CA VAL A 129 -7.89 14.54 -13.44
C VAL A 129 -7.60 14.27 -14.92
N ASN A 130 -7.12 15.32 -15.62
CA ASN A 130 -6.85 15.26 -17.05
C ASN A 130 -5.73 14.25 -17.36
N TYR A 131 -5.94 13.44 -18.41
CA TYR A 131 -4.96 12.47 -18.88
C TYR A 131 -3.58 13.08 -19.15
N SER A 132 -3.52 14.24 -19.84
CA SER A 132 -2.24 14.90 -20.13
C SER A 132 -1.48 15.26 -18.87
N TYR A 133 -2.16 15.68 -17.82
CA TYR A 133 -1.54 15.96 -16.53
C TYR A 133 -0.97 14.69 -15.90
N ILE A 134 -1.75 13.60 -15.88
CA ILE A 134 -1.28 12.30 -15.35
C ILE A 134 -0.04 11.84 -16.12
N ARG A 135 -0.10 11.86 -17.45
CA ARG A 135 1.03 11.51 -18.33
C ARG A 135 2.28 12.34 -18.01
N ASP A 136 2.14 13.65 -17.91
CA ASP A 136 3.26 14.56 -17.68
C ASP A 136 3.89 14.34 -16.30
N VAL A 137 3.08 14.08 -15.26
CA VAL A 137 3.56 13.69 -13.93
C VAL A 137 4.39 12.41 -14.01
N LEU A 138 3.88 11.36 -14.64
CA LEU A 138 4.59 10.07 -14.70
C LEU A 138 5.88 10.18 -15.51
N ILE A 139 5.86 10.89 -16.64
CA ILE A 139 7.08 11.18 -17.42
C ILE A 139 8.11 11.94 -16.57
N TYR A 140 7.67 12.98 -15.86
CA TYR A 140 8.56 13.74 -14.98
C TYR A 140 9.25 12.85 -13.95
N TRP A 141 8.49 11.99 -13.25
CA TRP A 141 9.06 11.12 -12.23
C TRP A 141 9.94 10.01 -12.80
N ALA A 142 9.61 9.49 -13.98
CA ALA A 142 10.46 8.50 -14.66
C ALA A 142 11.83 9.09 -15.02
N TYR A 143 11.88 10.29 -15.56
CA TYR A 143 13.12 10.92 -16.00
C TYR A 143 13.88 11.63 -14.88
N GLU A 144 13.18 12.35 -14.01
CA GLU A 144 13.79 13.15 -12.95
C GLU A 144 14.34 12.29 -11.81
N TYR A 145 13.60 11.23 -11.45
CA TYR A 145 13.96 10.36 -10.32
C TYR A 145 14.43 8.96 -10.74
N GLY A 146 14.26 8.58 -11.99
CA GLY A 146 14.67 7.28 -12.49
C GLY A 146 13.85 6.12 -11.92
N LEU A 147 12.54 6.31 -11.72
CA LEU A 147 11.67 5.26 -11.21
C LEU A 147 11.51 4.11 -12.21
N ASP A 148 11.47 2.88 -11.72
CA ASP A 148 11.29 1.67 -12.52
C ASP A 148 9.81 1.36 -12.82
N GLY A 149 8.90 1.97 -12.08
CA GLY A 149 7.47 1.78 -12.29
C GLY A 149 6.58 2.68 -11.45
N PHE A 150 5.32 2.65 -11.81
CA PHE A 150 4.24 3.40 -11.17
C PHE A 150 3.10 2.46 -10.81
N HIS A 151 2.67 2.51 -9.56
CA HIS A 151 1.46 1.89 -9.10
C HIS A 151 0.35 2.95 -9.11
N LEU A 152 -0.58 2.82 -10.04
CA LEU A 152 -1.60 3.82 -10.32
C LEU A 152 -2.89 3.49 -9.60
N VAL A 153 -3.38 4.45 -8.82
CA VAL A 153 -4.57 4.34 -7.99
C VAL A 153 -5.56 5.45 -8.39
N GLY A 154 -6.76 5.07 -8.73
CA GLY A 154 -7.81 5.97 -9.21
C GLY A 154 -8.39 5.54 -10.55
N ASN A 155 -9.29 6.35 -11.09
CA ASN A 155 -9.93 6.10 -12.39
C ASN A 155 -9.05 6.62 -13.54
N ILE A 156 -8.07 5.83 -13.96
CA ILE A 156 -7.03 6.20 -14.90
C ILE A 156 -7.18 5.36 -16.17
N ASN A 157 -7.06 5.98 -17.35
CA ASN A 157 -7.00 5.26 -18.63
C ASN A 157 -5.62 4.62 -18.81
N ALA A 158 -5.48 3.46 -18.24
CA ALA A 158 -4.25 2.69 -18.20
C ALA A 158 -3.79 2.20 -19.57
N GLU A 159 -4.73 1.85 -20.44
CA GLU A 159 -4.43 1.37 -21.79
C GLU A 159 -3.79 2.47 -22.65
N GLU A 160 -4.21 3.70 -22.47
CA GLU A 160 -3.64 4.85 -23.16
C GLU A 160 -2.23 5.15 -22.65
N LEU A 161 -2.03 5.13 -21.34
CA LEU A 161 -0.70 5.31 -20.71
C LEU A 161 0.29 4.21 -21.12
N ALA A 162 -0.17 2.97 -21.31
CA ALA A 162 0.68 1.87 -21.75
C ALA A 162 1.20 2.04 -23.18
N LYS A 163 0.52 2.86 -24.00
CA LYS A 163 0.94 3.20 -25.37
C LYS A 163 1.86 4.42 -25.43
N GLU A 164 2.07 5.13 -24.32
CA GLU A 164 2.92 6.33 -24.27
C GLU A 164 4.39 5.96 -24.48
N PRO A 165 5.04 6.42 -25.58
CA PRO A 165 6.45 6.05 -25.86
C PRO A 165 7.41 6.47 -24.78
N ALA A 166 7.18 7.63 -24.13
CA ALA A 166 8.03 8.13 -23.06
C ALA A 166 8.00 7.26 -21.80
N LEU A 167 6.94 6.45 -21.62
CA LEU A 167 6.80 5.50 -20.51
C LEU A 167 7.17 4.06 -20.90
N SER A 168 7.74 3.85 -22.10
CA SER A 168 8.04 2.50 -22.60
C SER A 168 9.06 1.73 -21.74
N GLY A 169 9.89 2.42 -20.98
CA GLY A 169 10.91 1.84 -20.10
C GLY A 169 10.46 1.53 -18.68
N VAL A 170 9.23 1.89 -18.28
CA VAL A 170 8.75 1.75 -16.91
C VAL A 170 7.59 0.76 -16.80
N LYS A 171 7.42 0.15 -15.63
CA LYS A 171 6.31 -0.73 -15.30
C LYS A 171 5.08 0.09 -14.89
N LEU A 172 3.92 -0.29 -15.40
CA LEU A 172 2.65 0.30 -15.00
C LEU A 172 1.82 -0.75 -14.26
N ILE A 173 1.55 -0.49 -13.00
CA ILE A 173 0.78 -1.36 -12.12
C ILE A 173 -0.55 -0.67 -11.80
N TYR A 174 -1.62 -1.43 -11.84
CA TYR A 174 -2.95 -0.93 -11.58
C TYR A 174 -3.55 -1.64 -10.38
N SER A 175 -4.12 -0.88 -9.45
CA SER A 175 -5.00 -1.40 -8.42
C SER A 175 -6.31 -0.63 -8.45
N ASN A 176 -7.42 -1.37 -8.43
CA ASN A 176 -8.74 -0.78 -8.40
C ASN A 176 -9.18 -0.57 -6.95
N TRP A 177 -9.39 0.69 -6.53
CA TRP A 177 -9.99 1.04 -5.24
C TRP A 177 -11.50 0.82 -5.20
N ASP A 178 -12.12 0.73 -6.38
CA ASP A 178 -13.54 0.60 -6.50
C ASP A 178 -13.93 -0.88 -6.49
N ASN A 179 -14.41 -1.38 -5.35
CA ASN A 179 -15.01 -2.70 -5.18
C ASN A 179 -16.26 -2.95 -6.06
N ARG A 180 -16.56 -2.07 -7.03
CA ARG A 180 -17.68 -2.19 -7.95
C ARG A 180 -17.46 -3.23 -9.06
N GLY A 181 -16.49 -4.13 -8.91
CA GLY A 181 -16.40 -5.37 -9.70
C GLY A 181 -16.19 -5.18 -11.21
N ARG A 182 -15.70 -4.04 -11.64
CA ARG A 182 -15.40 -3.84 -13.05
C ARG A 182 -13.92 -4.07 -13.30
N ASN A 183 -13.59 -5.26 -13.81
CA ASN A 183 -12.30 -5.53 -14.43
C ASN A 183 -12.14 -4.64 -15.67
N TYR A 184 -11.73 -3.39 -15.51
CA TYR A 184 -11.63 -2.42 -16.60
C TYR A 184 -10.42 -2.61 -17.50
N TYR A 185 -9.53 -3.56 -17.18
CA TYR A 185 -8.22 -3.59 -17.84
C TYR A 185 -7.96 -4.90 -18.55
N ASN A 186 -8.75 -5.17 -19.59
CA ASN A 186 -8.27 -6.05 -20.66
C ASN A 186 -7.35 -5.22 -21.57
N ILE A 187 -6.08 -5.10 -21.21
CA ILE A 187 -5.08 -4.52 -22.09
C ILE A 187 -4.81 -5.53 -23.19
N SER A 188 -5.54 -5.40 -24.28
CA SER A 188 -5.32 -6.17 -25.50
C SER A 188 -4.25 -5.46 -26.32
N GLY A 189 -3.01 -5.87 -26.22
CA GLY A 189 -1.93 -5.32 -27.03
C GLY A 189 -0.66 -6.18 -26.96
N ASN A 190 0.10 -6.17 -28.05
CA ASN A 190 1.28 -7.00 -28.25
C ASN A 190 2.51 -6.65 -27.37
N ASP A 191 2.44 -5.61 -26.53
CA ASP A 191 3.53 -5.22 -25.63
C ASP A 191 3.33 -5.78 -24.23
N SER A 192 3.48 -7.08 -24.20
CA SER A 192 3.38 -7.90 -23.00
C SER A 192 4.40 -7.50 -21.93
N LYS A 193 3.93 -7.47 -20.67
CA LYS A 193 4.71 -7.42 -19.43
C LYS A 193 5.21 -6.06 -18.93
N LYS A 194 4.88 -4.95 -19.57
CA LYS A 194 5.03 -3.60 -18.98
C LYS A 194 3.91 -3.25 -18.02
N THR A 195 2.77 -3.94 -18.15
CA THR A 195 1.59 -3.73 -17.32
C THR A 195 1.42 -4.89 -16.36
N ALA A 196 1.03 -4.55 -15.14
CA ALA A 196 0.73 -5.52 -14.11
C ALA A 196 -0.55 -5.12 -13.37
N SER A 197 -1.24 -6.10 -12.81
CA SER A 197 -2.39 -5.87 -11.94
C SER A 197 -2.29 -6.70 -10.67
N PHE A 198 -2.76 -6.14 -9.58
CA PHE A 198 -2.99 -6.91 -8.37
C PHE A 198 -4.08 -7.95 -8.61
N ASN A 199 -3.83 -9.18 -8.20
CA ASN A 199 -4.71 -10.32 -8.44
C ASN A 199 -5.70 -10.49 -7.28
N ASP A 200 -6.73 -9.64 -7.24
CA ASP A 200 -7.77 -9.66 -6.19
C ASP A 200 -8.52 -10.99 -6.15
N SER A 201 -8.67 -11.64 -7.31
CA SER A 201 -9.28 -12.96 -7.39
C SER A 201 -8.42 -14.02 -6.69
N PHE A 202 -7.10 -13.96 -6.86
CA PHE A 202 -6.16 -14.81 -6.10
C PHE A 202 -6.28 -14.54 -4.60
N GLN A 203 -6.24 -13.28 -4.19
CA GLN A 203 -6.36 -12.88 -2.79
C GLN A 203 -7.62 -13.48 -2.15
N ASN A 204 -8.78 -13.23 -2.75
CA ASN A 204 -10.06 -13.66 -2.20
C ASN A 204 -10.19 -15.19 -2.14
N ASP A 205 -9.84 -15.87 -3.22
CA ASP A 205 -9.96 -17.33 -3.29
C ASP A 205 -8.96 -18.02 -2.36
N MET A 206 -7.73 -17.50 -2.22
CA MET A 206 -6.73 -18.09 -1.32
C MET A 206 -7.03 -17.82 0.15
N ARG A 207 -7.59 -16.66 0.50
CA ARG A 207 -8.09 -16.40 1.87
C ARG A 207 -9.19 -17.38 2.24
N ARG A 208 -10.17 -17.57 1.37
CA ARG A 208 -11.27 -18.52 1.57
C ARG A 208 -10.77 -19.97 1.63
N PHE A 209 -9.79 -20.33 0.81
CA PHE A 209 -9.15 -21.64 0.86
C PHE A 209 -8.44 -21.88 2.20
N LEU A 210 -7.68 -20.90 2.69
CA LEU A 210 -7.00 -20.97 4.00
C LEU A 210 -7.99 -21.07 5.16
N LYS A 211 -9.14 -20.40 5.05
CA LYS A 211 -10.24 -20.47 6.01
C LYS A 211 -10.91 -21.86 6.03
N GLY A 212 -10.87 -22.59 4.92
CA GLY A 212 -11.47 -23.91 4.78
C GLY A 212 -12.85 -23.91 4.12
N ASP A 213 -13.20 -22.86 3.39
CA ASP A 213 -14.44 -22.81 2.61
C ASP A 213 -14.45 -23.94 1.56
N GLU A 214 -15.61 -24.52 1.29
CA GLU A 214 -15.80 -25.59 0.34
C GLU A 214 -15.65 -25.16 -1.13
N GLY A 215 -15.36 -26.10 -2.02
CA GLY A 215 -15.37 -25.91 -3.47
C GLY A 215 -14.19 -25.12 -4.05
N LEU A 216 -13.12 -24.86 -3.29
CA LEU A 216 -12.01 -24.01 -3.71
C LEU A 216 -10.82 -24.74 -4.35
N ILE A 217 -10.82 -26.07 -4.41
CA ILE A 217 -9.70 -26.85 -4.98
C ILE A 217 -9.45 -26.48 -6.45
N ASN A 218 -10.49 -26.40 -7.26
CA ASN A 218 -10.34 -26.02 -8.68
C ASN A 218 -9.82 -24.58 -8.85
N LYS A 219 -10.20 -23.68 -7.98
CA LYS A 219 -9.69 -22.29 -7.95
C LYS A 219 -8.22 -22.25 -7.52
N LEU A 220 -7.84 -23.01 -6.51
CA LEU A 220 -6.43 -23.18 -6.14
C LEU A 220 -5.59 -23.67 -7.31
N ILE A 221 -6.03 -24.73 -7.99
CA ILE A 221 -5.33 -25.27 -9.17
C ILE A 221 -5.24 -24.23 -10.28
N TYR A 222 -6.31 -23.50 -10.53
CA TYR A 222 -6.32 -22.42 -11.52
C TYR A 222 -5.29 -21.36 -11.18
N HIS A 223 -5.35 -20.78 -9.98
CA HIS A 223 -4.46 -19.69 -9.56
C HIS A 223 -3.00 -20.09 -9.48
N THR A 224 -2.70 -21.34 -9.07
CA THR A 224 -1.31 -21.80 -9.01
C THR A 224 -0.67 -21.99 -10.38
N LYS A 225 -1.47 -22.18 -11.44
CA LYS A 225 -0.99 -22.43 -12.82
C LYS A 225 -1.17 -21.26 -13.76
N ASN A 226 -2.08 -20.33 -13.44
CA ASN A 226 -2.45 -19.25 -14.34
C ASN A 226 -1.39 -18.15 -14.38
N ASN A 227 -0.84 -17.90 -15.57
CA ASN A 227 0.08 -16.81 -15.81
C ASN A 227 -0.29 -16.17 -17.16
N PRO A 228 -1.15 -15.15 -17.17
CA PRO A 228 -1.60 -14.49 -18.41
C PRO A 228 -0.43 -13.97 -19.24
N ALA A 229 -0.56 -14.08 -20.57
CA ALA A 229 0.52 -13.73 -21.49
C ALA A 229 0.74 -12.21 -21.60
N HIS A 230 -0.30 -11.40 -21.40
CA HIS A 230 -0.30 -9.98 -21.75
C HIS A 230 -0.16 -9.02 -20.55
N THR A 231 -0.52 -9.46 -19.35
CA THR A 231 -0.42 -8.63 -18.13
C THR A 231 0.18 -9.46 -17.02
N ALA A 232 1.18 -8.94 -16.33
CA ALA A 232 1.74 -9.61 -15.16
C ALA A 232 0.71 -9.62 -14.01
N GLN A 233 0.58 -10.76 -13.35
CA GLN A 233 -0.27 -10.90 -12.17
C GLN A 233 0.57 -10.76 -10.91
N LEU A 234 0.20 -9.81 -10.06
CA LEU A 234 0.79 -9.61 -8.74
C LEU A 234 -0.02 -10.38 -7.71
N ASN A 235 0.47 -11.56 -7.31
CA ASN A 235 -0.23 -12.42 -6.37
C ASN A 235 0.08 -12.01 -4.92
N TYR A 236 -0.96 -11.80 -4.13
CA TYR A 236 -0.87 -11.38 -2.74
C TYR A 236 -2.01 -11.96 -1.92
N ILE A 237 -1.86 -12.03 -0.60
CA ILE A 237 -2.93 -12.44 0.32
C ILE A 237 -3.28 -11.30 1.27
N ALA A 238 -2.30 -10.55 1.74
CA ALA A 238 -2.50 -9.36 2.54
C ALA A 238 -1.89 -8.14 1.85
N ASP A 239 -2.45 -7.00 2.10
CA ASP A 239 -1.94 -5.71 1.67
C ASP A 239 -2.13 -4.66 2.78
N ILE A 240 -1.67 -3.44 2.51
CA ILE A 240 -1.78 -2.37 3.52
C ILE A 240 -3.22 -1.88 3.72
N LYS A 241 -4.10 -2.06 2.74
CA LYS A 241 -5.50 -1.62 2.72
C LYS A 241 -6.46 -2.64 3.33
N GLY A 242 -5.95 -3.56 4.12
CA GLY A 242 -6.72 -4.63 4.74
C GLY A 242 -6.06 -5.13 6.01
N PHE A 243 -6.49 -6.30 6.44
CA PHE A 243 -5.80 -7.01 7.52
C PHE A 243 -4.37 -7.36 7.12
N SER A 244 -3.43 -7.23 8.07
CA SER A 244 -2.13 -7.89 7.95
C SER A 244 -2.32 -9.41 7.83
N LEU A 245 -1.32 -10.11 7.35
CA LEU A 245 -1.41 -11.58 7.23
C LEU A 245 -1.67 -12.26 8.58
N MET A 246 -1.12 -11.72 9.66
CA MET A 246 -1.38 -12.22 11.02
C MET A 246 -2.82 -11.91 11.46
N ASP A 247 -3.35 -10.74 11.13
CA ASP A 247 -4.71 -10.36 11.52
C ASP A 247 -5.78 -11.15 10.75
N LEU A 248 -5.52 -11.52 9.49
CA LEU A 248 -6.36 -12.46 8.73
C LEU A 248 -6.54 -13.82 9.43
N LEU A 249 -5.58 -14.19 10.28
CA LEU A 249 -5.58 -15.46 11.02
C LEU A 249 -5.93 -15.27 12.50
N SER A 250 -6.30 -14.06 12.89
CA SER A 250 -6.51 -13.71 14.30
C SER A 250 -7.84 -13.01 14.57
N TYR A 251 -8.49 -12.47 13.55
CA TYR A 251 -9.72 -11.69 13.68
C TYR A 251 -10.75 -12.13 12.64
N ASP A 252 -11.98 -12.32 13.08
CA ASP A 252 -13.13 -12.55 12.17
C ASP A 252 -13.77 -11.24 11.73
N ILE A 253 -13.70 -10.20 12.58
CA ILE A 253 -14.27 -8.87 12.32
C ILE A 253 -13.19 -7.79 12.45
N LYS A 254 -13.39 -6.66 11.76
CA LYS A 254 -12.50 -5.50 11.88
C LYS A 254 -12.66 -4.77 13.21
N HIS A 255 -11.57 -4.17 13.69
CA HIS A 255 -11.48 -3.38 14.92
C HIS A 255 -10.83 -2.02 14.60
N ASN A 256 -11.59 -1.14 13.93
CA ASN A 256 -11.13 0.18 13.49
C ASN A 256 -11.56 1.32 14.44
N GLU A 257 -12.02 1.00 15.65
CA GLU A 257 -12.54 1.98 16.61
C GLU A 257 -11.52 3.11 16.90
N ALA A 258 -10.22 2.79 16.85
CA ALA A 258 -9.16 3.77 17.02
C ALA A 258 -9.13 4.86 15.93
N ASN A 259 -9.79 4.62 14.79
CA ASN A 259 -9.87 5.56 13.68
C ASN A 259 -10.96 6.63 13.90
N LEU A 260 -11.80 6.51 14.94
CA LEU A 260 -12.89 7.43 15.28
C LEU A 260 -13.93 7.60 14.15
N GLU A 261 -14.24 6.51 13.46
CA GLU A 261 -15.24 6.44 12.37
C GLU A 261 -16.35 5.42 12.67
N ASP A 262 -16.61 5.16 13.95
CA ASP A 262 -17.62 4.19 14.41
C ASP A 262 -17.43 2.78 13.83
N ASN A 263 -16.18 2.40 13.51
CA ASN A 263 -15.84 1.13 12.86
C ASN A 263 -16.52 0.92 11.49
N LYS A 264 -16.90 2.02 10.80
CA LYS A 264 -17.57 1.97 9.48
C LYS A 264 -16.56 2.00 8.31
N ASP A 265 -15.35 2.46 8.59
CA ASP A 265 -14.24 2.52 7.63
C ASP A 265 -13.61 1.14 7.39
N GLY A 266 -12.81 1.03 6.33
CA GLY A 266 -12.17 -0.22 5.93
C GLY A 266 -13.15 -1.22 5.30
N ASN A 267 -12.65 -2.44 5.05
CA ASN A 267 -13.40 -3.49 4.37
C ASN A 267 -14.08 -4.45 5.39
N ASP A 268 -15.33 -4.82 5.14
CA ASP A 268 -16.06 -5.83 5.92
C ASP A 268 -15.81 -7.25 5.39
N ASP A 269 -15.58 -7.42 4.08
CA ASP A 269 -15.37 -8.70 3.40
C ASP A 269 -13.89 -9.13 3.46
N ASN A 270 -13.40 -9.45 4.67
CA ASN A 270 -11.99 -9.80 4.86
C ASN A 270 -11.66 -11.26 4.53
N TYR A 271 -12.66 -12.15 4.50
CA TYR A 271 -12.47 -13.60 4.36
C TYR A 271 -11.45 -14.17 5.36
N SER A 272 -11.42 -13.61 6.56
CA SER A 272 -10.51 -13.96 7.63
C SER A 272 -11.05 -15.11 8.50
N TRP A 273 -10.17 -15.66 9.34
CA TRP A 273 -10.51 -16.69 10.31
C TRP A 273 -9.64 -16.56 11.55
N ASN A 274 -10.25 -16.35 12.72
CA ASN A 274 -9.56 -16.14 13.99
C ASN A 274 -8.86 -17.38 14.56
N CYS A 275 -8.90 -18.52 13.86
CA CYS A 275 -8.37 -19.81 14.32
C CYS A 275 -8.96 -20.28 15.68
N GLY A 276 -10.20 -19.86 15.98
CA GLY A 276 -10.94 -20.28 17.18
C GLY A 276 -10.81 -19.35 18.39
N VAL A 277 -10.12 -18.21 18.26
CA VAL A 277 -10.08 -17.17 19.31
C VAL A 277 -9.89 -15.81 18.66
N GLU A 278 -10.80 -14.89 18.92
CA GLU A 278 -10.72 -13.52 18.43
C GLU A 278 -9.54 -12.77 19.08
N GLY A 279 -8.68 -12.17 18.25
CA GLY A 279 -7.57 -11.36 18.70
C GLY A 279 -6.41 -12.13 19.35
N ASN A 280 -5.68 -11.42 20.16
CA ASN A 280 -4.47 -11.94 20.81
C ASN A 280 -4.81 -13.00 21.86
N THR A 281 -4.02 -14.06 21.95
CA THR A 281 -4.29 -15.16 22.91
C THR A 281 -3.01 -15.82 23.41
N ALA A 282 -3.05 -16.29 24.67
CA ALA A 282 -1.98 -17.11 25.25
C ALA A 282 -2.15 -18.63 24.94
N LYS A 283 -3.21 -19.04 24.25
CA LYS A 283 -3.47 -20.46 23.92
C LYS A 283 -2.44 -20.97 22.91
N LYS A 284 -1.52 -21.80 23.37
CA LYS A 284 -0.40 -22.33 22.53
C LYS A 284 -0.90 -23.07 21.26
N ALA A 285 -2.00 -23.83 21.37
CA ALA A 285 -2.56 -24.57 20.23
C ALA A 285 -3.04 -23.62 19.13
N VAL A 286 -3.72 -22.52 19.48
CA VAL A 286 -4.20 -21.49 18.55
C VAL A 286 -3.02 -20.79 17.88
N ASN A 287 -2.02 -20.37 18.66
CA ASN A 287 -0.84 -19.70 18.10
C ASN A 287 -0.02 -20.62 17.17
N LYS A 288 0.06 -21.93 17.49
CA LYS A 288 0.67 -22.92 16.60
C LYS A 288 -0.10 -23.06 15.29
N LEU A 289 -1.43 -23.05 15.34
CA LEU A 289 -2.28 -23.12 14.15
C LEU A 289 -2.12 -21.85 13.30
N ARG A 290 -2.17 -20.66 13.91
CA ARG A 290 -1.94 -19.37 13.21
C ARG A 290 -0.59 -19.36 12.50
N LEU A 291 0.47 -19.77 13.17
CA LEU A 291 1.81 -19.84 12.56
C LEU A 291 1.85 -20.85 11.39
N LYS A 292 1.14 -21.97 11.50
CA LYS A 292 1.01 -22.93 10.39
C LYS A 292 0.30 -22.29 9.20
N GLN A 293 -0.81 -21.63 9.42
CA GLN A 293 -1.58 -20.97 8.36
C GLN A 293 -0.84 -19.80 7.74
N LEU A 294 -0.08 -19.02 8.52
CA LEU A 294 0.81 -17.97 7.99
C LEU A 294 1.82 -18.55 7.00
N LYS A 295 2.45 -19.67 7.33
CA LYS A 295 3.36 -20.39 6.43
C LYS A 295 2.64 -20.91 5.19
N ASN A 296 1.43 -21.45 5.33
CA ASN A 296 0.62 -21.92 4.21
C ASN A 296 0.29 -20.74 3.26
N ALA A 297 -0.11 -19.60 3.80
CA ALA A 297 -0.36 -18.39 3.03
C ALA A 297 0.86 -17.94 2.23
N SER A 298 2.03 -17.90 2.88
CA SER A 298 3.30 -17.57 2.21
C SER A 298 3.63 -18.56 1.10
N LEU A 299 3.45 -19.87 1.33
CA LEU A 299 3.66 -20.90 0.30
C LEU A 299 2.74 -20.69 -0.91
N LEU A 300 1.46 -20.36 -0.70
CA LEU A 300 0.52 -20.08 -1.79
C LEU A 300 0.99 -18.91 -2.65
N VAL A 301 1.48 -17.84 -2.05
CA VAL A 301 1.99 -16.66 -2.77
C VAL A 301 3.26 -17.01 -3.55
N PHE A 302 4.24 -17.64 -2.91
CA PHE A 302 5.56 -17.87 -3.53
C PHE A 302 5.62 -19.02 -4.51
N LEU A 303 4.73 -20.01 -4.41
CA LEU A 303 4.72 -21.19 -5.30
C LEU A 303 3.71 -21.06 -6.46
N SER A 304 2.85 -20.03 -6.48
CA SER A 304 1.94 -19.78 -7.59
C SER A 304 2.65 -19.07 -8.75
N GLN A 305 2.18 -19.31 -9.97
CA GLN A 305 2.64 -18.57 -11.14
C GLN A 305 2.25 -17.10 -11.03
N GLY A 306 3.15 -16.20 -11.44
CA GLY A 306 2.99 -14.75 -11.31
C GLY A 306 4.10 -14.13 -10.45
N THR A 307 3.93 -12.87 -10.10
CA THR A 307 4.89 -12.14 -9.25
C THR A 307 4.37 -12.12 -7.82
N PRO A 308 5.10 -12.70 -6.86
CA PRO A 308 4.70 -12.67 -5.46
C PRO A 308 4.85 -11.27 -4.87
N VAL A 309 3.85 -10.84 -4.12
CA VAL A 309 3.86 -9.57 -3.37
C VAL A 309 3.56 -9.85 -1.89
N ILE A 310 4.34 -9.28 -1.01
CA ILE A 310 4.14 -9.32 0.44
C ILE A 310 4.01 -7.89 0.99
N ALA A 311 3.08 -7.70 1.90
CA ALA A 311 2.97 -6.44 2.61
C ALA A 311 4.06 -6.35 3.70
N GLN A 312 4.53 -5.14 3.90
CA GLN A 312 5.52 -4.85 4.94
C GLN A 312 5.02 -5.32 6.33
N GLY A 313 5.85 -6.10 7.01
CA GLY A 313 5.57 -6.65 8.34
C GLY A 313 4.97 -8.05 8.32
N ASP A 314 4.43 -8.53 7.20
CA ASP A 314 3.89 -9.89 7.09
C ASP A 314 4.98 -10.95 7.28
N GLU A 315 6.22 -10.65 6.84
CA GLU A 315 7.40 -11.50 7.03
C GLU A 315 7.78 -11.68 8.51
N LEU A 316 7.33 -10.77 9.36
CA LEU A 316 7.54 -10.82 10.82
C LEU A 316 6.29 -11.26 11.59
N GLY A 317 5.17 -11.46 10.90
CA GLY A 317 3.87 -11.73 11.52
C GLY A 317 3.33 -10.53 12.31
N GLN A 318 3.51 -9.32 11.80
CA GLN A 318 2.99 -8.10 12.41
C GLN A 318 1.47 -8.13 12.48
N SER A 319 0.91 -7.76 13.64
CA SER A 319 -0.52 -7.54 13.85
C SER A 319 -0.79 -6.05 14.02
N LYS A 320 -1.86 -5.59 13.39
CA LYS A 320 -2.45 -4.26 13.58
C LYS A 320 -3.62 -4.28 14.55
N SER A 321 -3.69 -5.35 15.37
CA SER A 321 -4.74 -5.57 16.38
C SER A 321 -6.16 -5.57 15.79
N GLY A 322 -6.33 -6.09 14.57
CA GLY A 322 -7.60 -6.14 13.88
C GLY A 322 -8.01 -4.83 13.20
N ASN A 323 -7.17 -3.80 13.22
CA ASN A 323 -7.43 -2.60 12.45
C ASN A 323 -7.00 -2.81 10.99
N ASN A 324 -7.97 -2.87 10.07
CA ASN A 324 -7.74 -3.10 8.66
C ASN A 324 -7.68 -1.82 7.80
N ASN A 325 -7.62 -0.64 8.45
CA ASN A 325 -7.56 0.65 7.77
C ASN A 325 -6.71 1.67 8.55
N THR A 326 -5.44 1.37 8.76
CA THR A 326 -4.56 2.14 9.66
C THR A 326 -4.05 3.48 9.09
N TYR A 327 -4.72 4.08 8.12
CA TYR A 327 -4.29 5.29 7.41
C TYR A 327 -3.99 6.49 8.33
N CYS A 328 -4.63 6.55 9.49
CA CYS A 328 -4.46 7.62 10.49
C CYS A 328 -3.72 7.17 11.76
N GLN A 329 -3.20 5.95 11.82
CA GLN A 329 -2.56 5.35 12.98
C GLN A 329 -1.03 5.43 12.88
N ASP A 330 -0.46 6.63 12.93
CA ASP A 330 1.02 6.81 12.99
C ASP A 330 1.56 6.47 14.38
N ASN A 331 1.39 5.22 14.79
CA ASN A 331 1.76 4.71 16.10
C ASN A 331 2.13 3.21 16.02
N LYS A 332 2.23 2.53 17.16
CA LYS A 332 2.60 1.11 17.27
C LYS A 332 1.64 0.12 16.59
N LEU A 333 0.45 0.53 16.15
CA LEU A 333 -0.43 -0.32 15.33
C LEU A 333 0.12 -0.49 13.92
N SER A 334 0.75 0.55 13.38
CA SER A 334 1.29 0.54 12.02
C SER A 334 2.79 0.22 11.95
N TRP A 335 3.48 0.38 13.09
CA TRP A 335 4.95 0.25 13.14
C TRP A 335 5.46 -0.83 14.08
#